data_c2f1eb6b1cc487ac3987ae268e82dc01
#
_entry.id   c2f1eb6b1cc487ac3987ae268e82dc01
#
_cell.length_a   1.000
_cell.length_b   1.000
_cell.length_c   1.000
_cell.angle_alpha   90.00
_cell.angle_beta   90.00
_cell.angle_gamma   90.00
#
_symmetry.space_group_name_H-M   'P 1'
#
loop_
_entity.id
_entity.type
_entity.pdbx_description
1 polymer ?
#
loop_
_entity_poly.entity_id
_entity_poly.type
_entity_poly.pdbx_seq_one_letter_code
_entity_poly.pdbx_strand_id
1 'polypeptide(L)'
;MKLRKGFVSNSSSSSFVCDFCGDTVGGYDMNLSEFDMSQCENGHIFCNGHADEQFEINTKEKAYDFLLNHFNRELKDDEHWLEKYQNENNTEYIESYSSYVKKDKDRIEKLKQDFDTFSDDEFDDEYFDDIHDIVVDYGVPEKYCPVCQRHKKMQEDEKYEQYKELFDHFGGVKPNGCI
;
A
#
# COMPACT_ATOMS: atom_id res chain seq x y z
N MET A 1 -7.73 -37.54 -37.49
CA MET A 1 -7.19 -36.20 -37.19
C MET A 1 -7.12 -36.06 -35.66
N LYS A 2 -5.91 -36.12 -35.07
CA LYS A 2 -5.74 -36.00 -33.61
C LYS A 2 -5.50 -34.53 -33.30
N LEU A 3 -6.50 -33.87 -32.74
CA LEU A 3 -6.34 -32.52 -32.13
C LEU A 3 -5.48 -32.68 -30.87
N ARG A 4 -4.21 -32.28 -30.96
CA ARG A 4 -3.39 -32.00 -29.79
C ARG A 4 -3.92 -30.68 -29.19
N LYS A 5 -4.65 -30.77 -28.10
CA LYS A 5 -4.81 -29.62 -27.20
C LYS A 5 -3.43 -29.39 -26.58
N GLY A 6 -2.65 -28.53 -27.21
CA GLY A 6 -1.45 -28.00 -26.58
C GLY A 6 -1.88 -27.20 -25.36
N PHE A 7 -1.49 -27.66 -24.18
CA PHE A 7 -1.36 -26.77 -23.05
C PHE A 7 -0.29 -25.74 -23.45
N VAL A 8 -0.72 -24.54 -23.78
CA VAL A 8 0.17 -23.40 -23.72
C VAL A 8 0.40 -23.23 -22.23
N SER A 9 1.59 -23.59 -21.75
CA SER A 9 2.04 -23.13 -20.45
C SER A 9 1.93 -21.61 -20.54
N ASN A 10 1.10 -21.00 -19.72
CA ASN A 10 1.12 -19.58 -19.54
C ASN A 10 2.53 -19.23 -19.04
N SER A 11 3.37 -18.83 -19.95
CA SER A 11 4.55 -18.08 -19.59
C SER A 11 4.01 -16.84 -18.87
N SER A 12 4.47 -16.62 -17.64
CA SER A 12 4.02 -15.55 -16.79
C SER A 12 4.43 -14.20 -17.41
N SER A 13 3.60 -13.68 -18.32
CA SER A 13 3.76 -12.32 -18.80
C SER A 13 3.03 -11.41 -17.84
N SER A 14 3.76 -10.55 -17.15
CA SER A 14 3.21 -9.48 -16.34
C SER A 14 2.90 -8.27 -17.21
N SER A 15 1.74 -7.66 -17.01
CA SER A 15 1.35 -6.43 -17.68
C SER A 15 0.71 -5.50 -16.66
N PHE A 16 1.23 -4.29 -16.57
CA PHE A 16 0.76 -3.28 -15.63
C PHE A 16 0.31 -2.03 -16.39
N VAL A 17 -0.73 -1.40 -15.89
CA VAL A 17 -1.27 -0.14 -16.42
C VAL A 17 -1.21 0.90 -15.33
N CYS A 18 -0.64 2.06 -15.65
CA CYS A 18 -0.62 3.19 -14.74
C CYS A 18 -2.04 3.79 -14.64
N ASP A 19 -2.64 3.76 -13.46
CA ASP A 19 -3.97 4.32 -13.22
C ASP A 19 -3.98 5.86 -13.27
N PHE A 20 -2.81 6.49 -13.31
CA PHE A 20 -2.69 7.95 -13.41
C PHE A 20 -2.61 8.46 -14.85
N CYS A 21 -1.74 7.89 -15.69
CA CYS A 21 -1.52 8.33 -17.07
C CYS A 21 -2.04 7.35 -18.13
N GLY A 22 -2.36 6.10 -17.75
CA GLY A 22 -2.81 5.08 -18.70
C GLY A 22 -1.68 4.37 -19.44
N ASP A 23 -0.42 4.69 -19.16
CA ASP A 23 0.72 3.99 -19.77
C ASP A 23 0.71 2.52 -19.38
N THR A 24 1.02 1.68 -20.37
CA THR A 24 1.06 0.23 -20.19
C THR A 24 2.47 -0.27 -20.37
N VAL A 25 2.94 -1.04 -19.40
CA VAL A 25 4.21 -1.75 -19.44
C VAL A 25 3.98 -3.25 -19.34
N GLY A 26 4.89 -4.03 -19.88
CA GLY A 26 4.78 -5.48 -19.81
C GLY A 26 6.11 -6.17 -20.04
N GLY A 27 6.31 -7.28 -19.39
CA GLY A 27 7.51 -8.09 -19.46
C GLY A 27 7.24 -9.53 -19.05
N TYR A 28 8.30 -10.33 -19.13
CA TYR A 28 8.25 -11.74 -18.75
C TYR A 28 8.79 -11.89 -17.32
N ASP A 29 7.97 -12.42 -16.42
CA ASP A 29 8.30 -12.62 -15.00
C ASP A 29 8.84 -11.35 -14.29
N MET A 30 8.36 -10.19 -14.69
CA MET A 30 8.76 -8.90 -14.11
C MET A 30 7.74 -8.40 -13.07
N ASN A 31 8.24 -7.73 -12.05
CA ASN A 31 7.43 -7.07 -11.01
C ASN A 31 7.30 -5.56 -11.25
N LEU A 32 6.49 -4.88 -10.44
CA LEU A 32 6.23 -3.44 -10.58
C LEU A 32 7.50 -2.58 -10.47
N SER A 33 8.40 -2.92 -9.56
CA SER A 33 9.61 -2.14 -9.30
C SER A 33 10.59 -2.16 -10.49
N GLU A 34 10.59 -3.23 -11.27
CA GLU A 34 11.43 -3.35 -12.48
C GLU A 34 10.94 -2.44 -13.61
N PHE A 35 9.70 -1.95 -13.53
CA PHE A 35 9.12 -0.99 -14.45
C PHE A 35 9.05 0.43 -13.91
N ASP A 36 9.72 0.71 -12.81
CA ASP A 36 9.66 2.00 -12.13
C ASP A 36 8.21 2.39 -11.78
N MET A 37 7.45 1.41 -11.29
CA MET A 37 6.07 1.53 -10.87
C MET A 37 5.88 1.09 -9.42
N SER A 38 4.90 1.68 -8.77
CA SER A 38 4.47 1.32 -7.41
C SER A 38 2.98 1.05 -7.35
N GLN A 39 2.57 0.34 -6.32
CA GLN A 39 1.17 0.10 -5.99
C GLN A 39 0.85 0.72 -4.63
N CYS A 40 -0.30 1.36 -4.48
CA CYS A 40 -0.74 1.85 -3.18
C CYS A 40 -1.62 0.82 -2.44
N GLU A 41 -1.83 1.05 -1.15
CA GLU A 41 -2.68 0.21 -0.28
C GLU A 41 -4.13 0.04 -0.79
N ASN A 42 -4.62 0.94 -1.64
CA ASN A 42 -5.92 0.84 -2.31
C ASN A 42 -5.86 0.11 -3.66
N GLY A 43 -4.71 -0.46 -4.02
CA GLY A 43 -4.51 -1.24 -5.23
C GLY A 43 -4.28 -0.43 -6.51
N HIS A 44 -4.16 0.91 -6.45
CA HIS A 44 -3.81 1.71 -7.63
C HIS A 44 -2.34 1.49 -8.00
N ILE A 45 -2.09 1.27 -9.28
CA ILE A 45 -0.75 1.17 -9.86
C ILE A 45 -0.40 2.50 -10.53
N PHE A 46 0.80 3.01 -10.31
CA PHE A 46 1.26 4.27 -10.89
C PHE A 46 2.76 4.27 -11.16
N CYS A 47 3.18 5.03 -12.20
CA CYS A 47 4.60 5.26 -12.47
C CYS A 47 5.20 6.12 -11.35
N ASN A 48 6.39 5.80 -10.88
CA ASN A 48 7.05 6.53 -9.79
C ASN A 48 7.28 8.01 -10.15
N GLY A 49 7.51 8.33 -11.42
CA GLY A 49 7.61 9.71 -11.90
C GLY A 49 6.33 10.56 -11.78
N HIS A 50 5.17 9.97 -11.42
CA HIS A 50 3.94 10.71 -11.09
C HIS A 50 3.77 10.93 -9.58
N ALA A 51 4.56 10.23 -8.78
CA ALA A 51 4.66 10.53 -7.36
C ALA A 51 5.28 11.93 -7.22
N ASP A 52 4.59 12.82 -6.51
CA ASP A 52 5.12 14.13 -6.17
C ASP A 52 6.42 13.96 -5.37
N GLU A 53 7.35 14.94 -5.43
CA GLU A 53 8.58 14.94 -4.59
C GLU A 53 8.26 14.81 -3.09
N GLN A 54 7.01 15.07 -2.71
CA GLN A 54 6.47 14.82 -1.36
C GLN A 54 6.33 13.34 -1.01
N PHE A 55 6.43 12.46 -2.02
CA PHE A 55 6.28 11.02 -1.88
C PHE A 55 7.52 10.30 -1.32
N GLU A 56 8.68 10.87 -1.52
CA GLU A 56 9.88 10.27 -0.99
C GLU A 56 9.87 10.31 0.54
N ILE A 57 9.98 9.13 1.16
CA ILE A 57 10.28 8.99 2.58
C ILE A 57 11.79 9.29 2.74
N ASN A 58 12.14 10.56 2.57
CA ASN A 58 13.51 11.05 2.50
C ASN A 58 13.92 11.88 3.72
N THR A 59 13.10 11.89 4.76
CA THR A 59 13.43 12.52 6.03
C THR A 59 13.01 11.63 7.19
N LYS A 60 13.72 11.73 8.29
CA LYS A 60 13.46 10.99 9.53
C LYS A 60 12.01 11.16 10.01
N GLU A 61 11.45 12.36 9.92
CA GLU A 61 10.06 12.63 10.32
C GLU A 61 9.06 11.87 9.44
N LYS A 62 9.28 11.84 8.12
CA LYS A 62 8.41 11.10 7.19
C LYS A 62 8.51 9.60 7.40
N ALA A 63 9.73 9.10 7.61
CA ALA A 63 9.99 7.70 7.93
C ALA A 63 9.31 7.29 9.24
N TYR A 64 9.49 8.09 10.28
CA TYR A 64 8.84 7.88 11.57
C TYR A 64 7.30 7.87 11.45
N ASP A 65 6.71 8.87 10.81
CA ASP A 65 5.26 8.94 10.62
C ASP A 65 4.72 7.76 9.82
N PHE A 66 5.46 7.31 8.81
CA PHE A 66 5.10 6.15 7.99
C PHE A 66 5.07 4.88 8.84
N LEU A 67 6.17 4.59 9.53
CA LEU A 67 6.31 3.40 10.40
C LEU A 67 5.31 3.41 11.54
N LEU A 68 5.15 4.56 12.21
CA LEU A 68 4.22 4.69 13.33
C LEU A 68 2.77 4.43 12.90
N ASN A 69 2.36 4.92 11.73
CA ASN A 69 1.02 4.66 11.20
C ASN A 69 0.83 3.19 10.85
N HIS A 70 1.85 2.55 10.26
CA HIS A 70 1.80 1.14 9.92
C HIS A 70 1.70 0.26 11.18
N PHE A 71 2.59 0.43 12.15
CA PHE A 71 2.59 -0.35 13.39
C PHE A 71 1.34 -0.15 14.24
N ASN A 72 0.78 1.06 14.27
CA ASN A 72 -0.50 1.28 14.94
C ASN A 72 -1.68 0.59 14.23
N ARG A 73 -1.63 0.40 12.92
CA ARG A 73 -2.63 -0.36 12.17
C ARG A 73 -2.52 -1.84 12.50
N GLU A 74 -1.31 -2.42 12.45
CA GLU A 74 -1.07 -3.81 12.86
C GLU A 74 -1.54 -4.07 14.30
N LEU A 75 -1.13 -3.21 15.24
CA LEU A 75 -1.57 -3.31 16.63
C LEU A 75 -3.10 -3.31 16.76
N LYS A 76 -3.79 -2.45 16.05
CA LYS A 76 -5.25 -2.36 16.09
C LYS A 76 -5.91 -3.63 15.53
N ASP A 77 -5.34 -4.20 14.47
CA ASP A 77 -5.84 -5.42 13.87
C ASP A 77 -5.60 -6.62 14.82
N ASP A 78 -4.44 -6.71 15.45
CA ASP A 78 -4.13 -7.75 16.42
C ASP A 78 -4.97 -7.62 17.72
N GLU A 79 -5.20 -6.40 18.20
CA GLU A 79 -6.12 -6.15 19.32
C GLU A 79 -7.56 -6.56 18.98
N HIS A 80 -8.02 -6.30 17.76
CA HIS A 80 -9.34 -6.73 17.28
C HIS A 80 -9.47 -8.27 17.28
N TRP A 81 -8.47 -8.97 16.75
CA TRP A 81 -8.48 -10.43 16.74
C TRP A 81 -8.37 -11.01 18.13
N LEU A 82 -7.56 -10.43 19.02
CA LEU A 82 -7.47 -10.83 20.42
C LEU A 82 -8.82 -10.73 21.12
N GLU A 83 -9.52 -9.60 20.97
CA GLU A 83 -10.86 -9.41 21.55
C GLU A 83 -11.85 -10.45 21.03
N LYS A 84 -11.85 -10.72 19.73
CA LYS A 84 -12.69 -11.74 19.11
C LYS A 84 -12.45 -13.12 19.71
N TYR A 85 -11.19 -13.57 19.80
CA TYR A 85 -10.87 -14.89 20.36
C TYR A 85 -11.10 -15.00 21.86
N GLN A 86 -10.99 -13.89 22.60
CA GLN A 86 -11.41 -13.84 24.00
C GLN A 86 -12.92 -14.09 24.15
N ASN A 87 -13.74 -13.48 23.28
CA ASN A 87 -15.20 -13.69 23.28
C ASN A 87 -15.59 -15.12 22.88
N GLU A 88 -14.81 -15.75 22.01
CA GLU A 88 -14.99 -17.15 21.58
C GLU A 88 -14.40 -18.18 22.57
N ASN A 89 -13.70 -17.75 23.63
CA ASN A 89 -12.96 -18.58 24.59
C ASN A 89 -11.93 -19.52 23.93
N ASN A 90 -11.29 -19.08 22.83
CA ASN A 90 -10.30 -19.85 22.09
C ASN A 90 -8.90 -19.62 22.67
N THR A 91 -8.51 -20.45 23.64
CA THR A 91 -7.28 -20.26 24.42
C THR A 91 -6.00 -20.29 23.60
N GLU A 92 -5.93 -21.10 22.55
CA GLU A 92 -4.76 -21.22 21.67
C GLU A 92 -4.46 -19.88 20.96
N TYR A 93 -5.49 -19.27 20.36
CA TYR A 93 -5.32 -17.98 19.66
C TYR A 93 -5.18 -16.80 20.62
N ILE A 94 -5.79 -16.85 21.81
CA ILE A 94 -5.63 -15.80 22.83
C ILE A 94 -4.15 -15.65 23.21
N GLU A 95 -3.43 -16.76 23.44
CA GLU A 95 -2.01 -16.71 23.79
C GLU A 95 -1.16 -16.12 22.65
N SER A 96 -1.40 -16.58 21.41
CA SER A 96 -0.70 -16.10 20.23
C SER A 96 -0.91 -14.59 20.01
N TYR A 97 -2.16 -14.13 19.96
CA TYR A 97 -2.47 -12.72 19.72
C TYR A 97 -2.08 -11.81 20.89
N SER A 98 -2.11 -12.30 22.13
CA SER A 98 -1.56 -11.56 23.26
C SER A 98 -0.05 -11.31 23.12
N SER A 99 0.66 -12.28 22.53
CA SER A 99 2.09 -12.13 22.23
C SER A 99 2.33 -11.11 21.09
N TYR A 100 1.51 -11.13 20.03
CA TYR A 100 1.61 -10.18 18.92
C TYR A 100 1.33 -8.76 19.38
N VAL A 101 0.22 -8.52 20.08
CA VAL A 101 -0.13 -7.20 20.66
C VAL A 101 0.99 -6.66 21.55
N LYS A 102 1.63 -7.53 22.35
CA LYS A 102 2.77 -7.11 23.17
C LYS A 102 3.97 -6.71 22.30
N LYS A 103 4.31 -7.52 21.29
CA LYS A 103 5.42 -7.25 20.37
C LYS A 103 5.22 -5.93 19.62
N ASP A 104 4.00 -5.65 19.16
CA ASP A 104 3.70 -4.40 18.44
C ASP A 104 3.83 -3.18 19.35
N LYS A 105 3.36 -3.28 20.60
CA LYS A 105 3.53 -2.21 21.59
C LYS A 105 5.01 -1.95 21.88
N ASP A 106 5.80 -3.00 22.06
CA ASP A 106 7.24 -2.89 22.29
C ASP A 106 7.95 -2.26 21.06
N ARG A 107 7.53 -2.62 19.83
CA ARG A 107 8.05 -2.07 18.57
C ARG A 107 7.73 -0.58 18.41
N ILE A 108 6.50 -0.18 18.73
CA ILE A 108 6.09 1.24 18.72
C ILE A 108 6.86 2.05 19.77
N GLU A 109 7.08 1.49 20.94
CA GLU A 109 7.83 2.17 22.00
C GLU A 109 9.32 2.34 21.60
N LYS A 110 9.93 1.28 21.02
CA LYS A 110 11.29 1.35 20.47
C LYS A 110 11.38 2.44 19.40
N LEU A 111 10.47 2.44 18.42
CA LEU A 111 10.45 3.44 17.34
C LEU A 111 10.43 4.88 17.88
N LYS A 112 9.61 5.15 18.90
CA LYS A 112 9.53 6.46 19.55
C LYS A 112 10.84 6.84 20.23
N GLN A 113 11.45 5.89 20.93
CA GLN A 113 12.74 6.12 21.61
C GLN A 113 13.85 6.39 20.58
N ASP A 114 13.91 5.62 19.51
CA ASP A 114 14.94 5.76 18.48
C ASP A 114 14.75 7.06 17.69
N PHE A 115 13.51 7.51 17.47
CA PHE A 115 13.23 8.82 16.88
C PHE A 115 13.78 9.96 17.73
N ASP A 116 13.71 9.88 19.05
CA ASP A 116 14.22 10.92 19.96
C ASP A 116 15.74 10.88 20.12
N THR A 117 16.39 9.73 19.89
CA THR A 117 17.81 9.51 20.22
C THR A 117 18.74 9.39 19.03
N PHE A 118 18.27 8.89 17.89
CA PHE A 118 19.09 8.69 16.70
C PHE A 118 19.24 9.98 15.89
N SER A 119 20.37 10.11 15.19
CA SER A 119 20.50 11.06 14.08
C SER A 119 19.67 10.60 12.87
N ASP A 120 19.55 11.46 11.86
CA ASP A 120 18.82 11.13 10.64
C ASP A 120 19.42 9.92 9.92
N ASP A 121 20.76 9.89 9.79
CA ASP A 121 21.49 8.78 9.16
C ASP A 121 21.34 7.46 9.93
N GLU A 122 21.45 7.51 11.28
CA GLU A 122 21.27 6.31 12.12
C GLU A 122 19.85 5.77 12.07
N PHE A 123 18.86 6.65 11.98
CA PHE A 123 17.46 6.25 11.87
C PHE A 123 17.17 5.62 10.51
N ASP A 124 17.70 6.19 9.43
CA ASP A 124 17.55 5.66 8.08
C ASP A 124 18.19 4.28 7.97
N ASP A 125 19.43 4.12 8.45
CA ASP A 125 20.13 2.83 8.45
C ASP A 125 19.38 1.74 9.24
N GLU A 126 18.75 2.08 10.38
CA GLU A 126 18.03 1.10 11.22
C GLU A 126 16.70 0.68 10.60
N TYR A 127 15.98 1.61 9.95
CA TYR A 127 14.59 1.38 9.50
C TYR A 127 14.39 1.28 7.99
N PHE A 128 15.45 1.40 7.19
CA PHE A 128 15.38 1.34 5.73
C PHE A 128 14.74 0.04 5.22
N ASP A 129 15.21 -1.09 5.74
CA ASP A 129 14.69 -2.40 5.33
C ASP A 129 13.23 -2.58 5.75
N ASP A 130 12.85 -2.16 6.96
CA ASP A 130 11.47 -2.19 7.44
C ASP A 130 10.54 -1.36 6.53
N ILE A 131 10.94 -0.16 6.14
CA ILE A 131 10.17 0.71 5.24
C ILE A 131 10.03 0.07 3.87
N HIS A 132 11.13 -0.47 3.33
CA HIS A 132 11.12 -1.15 2.04
C HIS A 132 10.17 -2.34 2.04
N ASP A 133 10.28 -3.22 3.03
CA ASP A 133 9.43 -4.41 3.15
C ASP A 133 7.95 -4.06 3.29
N ILE A 134 7.62 -3.05 4.11
CA ILE A 134 6.25 -2.56 4.25
C ILE A 134 5.69 -2.04 2.92
N VAL A 135 6.49 -1.28 2.16
CA VAL A 135 6.04 -0.77 0.86
C VAL A 135 5.84 -1.89 -0.15
N VAL A 136 6.69 -2.91 -0.13
CA VAL A 136 6.56 -4.09 -1.02
C VAL A 136 5.32 -4.91 -0.66
N ASP A 137 5.07 -5.17 0.62
CA ASP A 137 4.01 -6.08 1.06
C ASP A 137 2.62 -5.43 1.10
N TYR A 138 2.54 -4.18 1.53
CA TYR A 138 1.27 -3.47 1.78
C TYR A 138 0.99 -2.34 0.80
N GLY A 139 1.98 -1.98 0.01
CA GLY A 139 1.89 -0.86 -0.92
C GLY A 139 2.10 0.49 -0.24
N VAL A 140 2.10 1.49 -1.09
CA VAL A 140 2.31 2.89 -0.72
C VAL A 140 1.05 3.44 -0.04
N PRO A 141 1.14 4.16 1.09
CA PRO A 141 -0.02 4.76 1.74
C PRO A 141 -0.82 5.68 0.82
N GLU A 142 -2.14 5.73 1.01
CA GLU A 142 -3.08 6.55 0.23
C GLU A 142 -2.63 8.02 0.09
N LYS A 143 -2.11 8.60 1.18
CA LYS A 143 -1.66 10.00 1.20
C LYS A 143 -0.54 10.31 0.20
N TYR A 144 0.19 9.31 -0.24
CA TYR A 144 1.28 9.42 -1.20
C TYR A 144 0.91 8.93 -2.62
N CYS A 145 -0.27 8.34 -2.81
CA CYS A 145 -0.71 7.85 -4.10
C CYS A 145 -1.26 9.00 -4.96
N PRO A 146 -0.71 9.27 -6.15
CA PRO A 146 -1.20 10.36 -7.01
C PRO A 146 -2.64 10.15 -7.48
N VAL A 147 -3.07 8.90 -7.63
CA VAL A 147 -4.44 8.55 -8.01
C VAL A 147 -5.41 8.83 -6.86
N CYS A 148 -5.07 8.40 -5.62
CA CYS A 148 -5.88 8.68 -4.44
C CYS A 148 -5.99 10.18 -4.19
N GLN A 149 -4.88 10.92 -4.31
CA GLN A 149 -4.88 12.37 -4.14
C GLN A 149 -5.73 13.09 -5.19
N ARG A 150 -5.69 12.61 -6.46
CA ARG A 150 -6.57 13.12 -7.50
C ARG A 150 -8.05 12.86 -7.16
N HIS A 151 -8.39 11.64 -6.73
CA HIS A 151 -9.75 11.32 -6.33
C HIS A 151 -10.23 12.18 -5.16
N LYS A 152 -9.39 12.40 -4.16
CA LYS A 152 -9.72 13.25 -3.01
C LYS A 152 -9.98 14.69 -3.43
N LYS A 153 -9.11 15.28 -4.27
CA LYS A 153 -9.32 16.62 -4.82
C LYS A 153 -10.60 16.72 -5.64
N MET A 154 -10.92 15.69 -6.44
CA MET A 154 -12.17 15.65 -7.20
C MET A 154 -13.41 15.55 -6.31
N GLN A 155 -13.30 14.91 -5.14
CA GLN A 155 -14.39 14.83 -4.16
C GLN A 155 -14.62 16.16 -3.43
N GLU A 156 -13.56 16.95 -3.24
CA GLU A 156 -13.62 18.27 -2.60
C GLU A 156 -14.15 19.37 -3.56
N ASP A 157 -14.08 19.14 -4.88
CA ASP A 157 -14.59 20.05 -5.90
C ASP A 157 -16.11 19.89 -6.10
N GLU A 158 -16.85 20.99 -6.13
CA GLU A 158 -18.32 21.01 -6.44
C GLU A 158 -18.65 20.32 -7.77
N LYS A 159 -17.69 20.17 -8.67
CA LYS A 159 -17.83 19.44 -9.93
C LYS A 159 -17.93 17.91 -9.73
N TYR A 160 -17.47 17.39 -8.60
CA TYR A 160 -17.48 15.94 -8.35
C TYR A 160 -18.90 15.37 -8.38
N GLU A 161 -19.87 16.07 -7.80
CA GLU A 161 -21.27 15.59 -7.79
C GLU A 161 -21.87 15.48 -9.21
N GLN A 162 -21.51 16.40 -10.11
CA GLN A 162 -21.92 16.34 -11.51
C GLN A 162 -21.28 15.17 -12.27
N TYR A 163 -20.00 14.87 -11.97
CA TYR A 163 -19.31 13.72 -12.56
C TYR A 163 -19.78 12.39 -11.97
N LYS A 164 -20.15 12.36 -10.70
CA LYS A 164 -20.70 11.19 -10.03
C LYS A 164 -22.04 10.76 -10.63
N GLU A 165 -22.94 11.70 -10.90
CA GLU A 165 -24.20 11.41 -11.58
C GLU A 165 -23.98 10.85 -13.00
N LEU A 166 -23.02 11.39 -13.75
CA LEU A 166 -22.61 10.88 -15.05
C LEU A 166 -21.99 9.47 -14.94
N PHE A 167 -21.15 9.24 -13.95
CA PHE A 167 -20.47 7.98 -13.71
C PHE A 167 -21.49 6.87 -13.35
N ASP A 168 -22.42 7.17 -12.47
CA ASP A 168 -23.49 6.25 -12.07
C ASP A 168 -24.45 5.96 -13.24
N HIS A 169 -24.67 6.95 -14.12
CA HIS A 169 -25.50 6.82 -15.31
C HIS A 169 -24.88 5.89 -16.39
N PHE A 170 -23.56 5.88 -16.53
CA PHE A 170 -22.83 5.03 -17.47
C PHE A 170 -22.42 3.66 -16.92
N GLY A 171 -22.99 3.24 -15.77
CA GLY A 171 -22.83 1.89 -15.24
C GLY A 171 -21.45 1.61 -14.62
N GLY A 172 -20.80 2.61 -14.11
CA GLY A 172 -19.57 2.43 -13.30
C GLY A 172 -18.33 2.02 -14.09
N VAL A 173 -18.36 2.12 -15.42
CA VAL A 173 -17.15 1.94 -16.22
C VAL A 173 -16.25 3.16 -15.96
N LYS A 174 -15.18 2.96 -15.20
CA LYS A 174 -14.14 4.01 -15.01
C LYS A 174 -13.71 4.51 -16.39
N PRO A 175 -13.83 5.80 -16.70
CA PRO A 175 -13.21 6.30 -17.90
C PRO A 175 -11.72 6.09 -17.76
N ASN A 176 -11.16 5.22 -18.62
CA ASN A 176 -9.71 5.09 -18.73
C ASN A 176 -9.15 6.45 -19.06
N GLY A 177 -8.46 7.05 -18.10
CA GLY A 177 -7.46 8.08 -18.28
C GLY A 177 -7.80 9.23 -19.24
N CYS A 178 -8.90 9.94 -19.01
CA CYS A 178 -9.12 11.23 -19.63
C CYS A 178 -9.66 12.21 -18.58
N ILE A 179 -8.80 12.95 -17.98
CA ILE A 179 -8.66 14.42 -18.12
C ILE A 179 -7.28 14.81 -17.64
#